data_d861c2056daa899b9a45c332a37a450d
#
_entry.id   d861c2056daa899b9a45c332a37a450d
#
_cell.length_a   1.000
_cell.length_b   1.000
_cell.length_c   1.000
_cell.angle_alpha   90.00
_cell.angle_beta   90.00
_cell.angle_gamma   90.00
#
_symmetry.space_group_name_H-M   'P 1'
#
loop_
_entity.id
_entity.type
_entity.pdbx_description
1 polymer ?
#
loop_
_entity_poly.entity_id
_entity_poly.type
_entity_poly.pdbx_seq_one_letter_code
_entity_poly.pdbx_strand_id
1 'polypeptide(L)'
;MYVDYLDDILRPKISEPARVIDLFAGCGGLSLGFEAAGYETIGYEFEENAVNTYNENLKGRCHLQKLEVGFEYPEADIVIGGPPCQPFSVFGNQMGMEDARDGFPIFIDAIKQIQPKVFLFENVRNLAYSHKWYFDLIRDELGKLGYIIDFKCLNAVNYGVPQNRERMIVVGHKSKFRFPAVHQQKVTVGEAIGDLIDTIQDESKILTPRQDEYIAVYEKKSDCINPRDLYPDRPARTLTCRNLAGCTSDMQRVRLKDGRRRRLVVREAARLQSFPDWFEFTGTEIKQFNQIGNAVPPLLAYQLALQIKNTYALPTKSPEEIFENTVPLTLFD
;
A
#
# COMPACT_ATOMS: atom_id res chain seq x y z
N MET A 1 -12.94 -14.96 13.49
CA MET A 1 -13.45 -14.43 12.19
C MET A 1 -12.35 -13.61 11.51
N TYR A 2 -12.58 -13.01 10.33
CA TYR A 2 -11.53 -12.25 9.61
C TYR A 2 -11.02 -11.03 10.41
N VAL A 3 -11.94 -10.32 11.07
CA VAL A 3 -11.60 -9.15 11.89
C VAL A 3 -10.70 -9.54 13.06
N ASP A 4 -11.09 -10.58 13.83
CA ASP A 4 -10.30 -11.07 14.97
C ASP A 4 -8.88 -11.50 14.52
N TYR A 5 -8.80 -12.12 13.33
CA TYR A 5 -7.52 -12.50 12.74
C TYR A 5 -6.63 -11.27 12.45
N LEU A 6 -7.21 -10.19 11.88
CA LEU A 6 -6.45 -8.95 11.65
C LEU A 6 -6.01 -8.32 12.97
N ASP A 7 -6.92 -8.27 13.95
CA ASP A 7 -6.66 -7.66 15.26
C ASP A 7 -5.53 -8.35 16.01
N ASP A 8 -5.40 -9.66 15.85
CA ASP A 8 -4.34 -10.44 16.48
C ASP A 8 -3.02 -10.39 15.71
N ILE A 9 -3.07 -10.65 14.39
CA ILE A 9 -1.84 -10.85 13.61
C ILE A 9 -1.08 -9.55 13.37
N LEU A 10 -1.79 -8.41 13.28
CA LEU A 10 -1.21 -7.10 12.99
C LEU A 10 -0.86 -6.28 14.25
N ARG A 11 -0.89 -6.88 15.45
CA ARG A 11 -0.41 -6.18 16.67
C ARG A 11 1.06 -5.83 16.55
N PRO A 12 1.46 -4.55 16.69
CA PRO A 12 2.85 -4.14 16.70
C PRO A 12 3.67 -4.81 17.79
N LYS A 13 4.85 -5.32 17.41
CA LYS A 13 5.84 -5.91 18.31
C LYS A 13 7.22 -5.36 17.92
N ILE A 14 8.14 -5.36 18.88
CA ILE A 14 9.55 -5.09 18.62
C ILE A 14 10.32 -6.27 19.18
N SER A 15 10.85 -7.11 18.31
CA SER A 15 11.58 -8.33 18.66
C SER A 15 12.80 -8.54 17.78
N GLU A 16 12.89 -7.86 16.64
CA GLU A 16 14.02 -7.92 15.72
C GLU A 16 14.98 -6.78 15.99
N PRO A 17 16.32 -7.01 15.92
CA PRO A 17 17.31 -5.97 16.16
C PRO A 17 17.45 -4.99 15.00
N ALA A 18 16.93 -5.34 13.82
CA ALA A 18 17.04 -4.52 12.61
C ALA A 18 16.08 -3.35 12.64
N ARG A 19 16.59 -2.14 12.36
CA ARG A 19 15.81 -0.91 12.22
C ARG A 19 15.35 -0.69 10.80
N VAL A 20 14.10 -0.23 10.66
CA VAL A 20 13.44 0.03 9.37
C VAL A 20 13.15 1.52 9.25
N ILE A 21 13.58 2.14 8.16
CA ILE A 21 13.13 3.49 7.76
C ILE A 21 12.03 3.35 6.72
N ASP A 22 10.89 4.02 6.94
CA ASP A 22 9.75 4.10 6.02
C ASP A 22 9.67 5.51 5.42
N LEU A 23 9.98 5.63 4.14
CA LEU A 23 9.93 6.88 3.39
C LEU A 23 8.58 7.04 2.71
N PHE A 24 7.99 8.23 2.85
CA PHE A 24 6.62 8.49 2.39
C PHE A 24 5.61 7.59 3.11
N ALA A 25 5.76 7.50 4.43
CA ALA A 25 5.13 6.47 5.28
C ALA A 25 3.58 6.53 5.28
N GLY A 26 2.97 7.68 4.92
CA GLY A 26 1.53 7.87 5.03
C GLY A 26 1.05 7.61 6.46
N CYS A 27 -0.09 6.93 6.59
CA CYS A 27 -0.62 6.54 7.91
C CYS A 27 0.05 5.29 8.51
N GLY A 28 1.12 4.78 7.89
CA GLY A 28 1.88 3.65 8.42
C GLY A 28 1.37 2.26 8.00
N GLY A 29 0.62 2.15 6.90
CA GLY A 29 0.11 0.84 6.46
C GLY A 29 1.23 -0.16 6.15
N LEU A 30 2.33 0.29 5.52
CA LEU A 30 3.51 -0.52 5.26
C LEU A 30 4.25 -0.82 6.57
N SER A 31 4.54 0.19 7.37
CA SER A 31 5.17 0.08 8.69
C SER A 31 4.41 -0.85 9.64
N LEU A 32 3.07 -0.82 9.66
CA LEU A 32 2.25 -1.71 10.51
C LEU A 32 2.54 -3.18 10.22
N GLY A 33 2.64 -3.55 8.94
CA GLY A 33 3.02 -4.92 8.57
C GLY A 33 4.42 -5.30 9.05
N PHE A 34 5.39 -4.37 8.99
CA PHE A 34 6.74 -4.59 9.49
C PHE A 34 6.79 -4.68 11.02
N GLU A 35 6.08 -3.82 11.74
CA GLU A 35 5.99 -3.91 13.20
C GLU A 35 5.29 -5.18 13.68
N ALA A 36 4.26 -5.63 12.96
CA ALA A 36 3.63 -6.92 13.22
C ALA A 36 4.60 -8.09 13.03
N ALA A 37 5.55 -7.98 12.11
CA ALA A 37 6.63 -8.95 11.91
C ALA A 37 7.77 -8.84 12.93
N GLY A 38 7.77 -7.80 13.77
CA GLY A 38 8.70 -7.62 14.88
C GLY A 38 9.72 -6.52 14.74
N TYR A 39 9.71 -5.75 13.66
CA TYR A 39 10.68 -4.67 13.43
C TYR A 39 10.32 -3.37 14.17
N GLU A 40 11.34 -2.57 14.47
CA GLU A 40 11.16 -1.17 14.85
C GLU A 40 11.18 -0.29 13.59
N THR A 41 10.18 0.60 13.45
CA THR A 41 10.06 1.48 12.29
C THR A 41 10.25 2.95 12.64
N ILE A 42 10.89 3.71 11.72
CA ILE A 42 11.01 5.17 11.77
C ILE A 42 10.40 5.69 10.47
N GLY A 43 9.26 6.37 10.56
CA GLY A 43 8.55 6.93 9.42
C GLY A 43 8.93 8.39 9.15
N TYR A 44 8.85 8.79 7.86
CA TYR A 44 8.91 10.19 7.41
C TYR A 44 7.72 10.46 6.49
N GLU A 45 6.91 11.45 6.83
CA GLU A 45 5.70 11.84 6.11
C GLU A 45 5.47 13.35 6.24
N PHE A 46 4.93 13.99 5.21
CA PHE A 46 4.69 15.44 5.21
C PHE A 46 3.25 15.84 5.57
N GLU A 47 2.31 14.89 5.55
CA GLU A 47 0.90 15.15 5.86
C GLU A 47 0.64 14.90 7.36
N GLU A 48 0.35 15.97 8.09
CA GLU A 48 0.25 15.98 9.56
C GLU A 48 -0.76 14.95 10.10
N ASN A 49 -1.95 14.81 9.47
CA ASN A 49 -2.94 13.84 9.96
C ASN A 49 -2.43 12.39 9.75
N ALA A 50 -1.69 12.13 8.69
CA ALA A 50 -1.10 10.81 8.48
C ALA A 50 -0.01 10.50 9.52
N VAL A 51 0.84 11.49 9.84
CA VAL A 51 1.83 11.38 10.92
C VAL A 51 1.17 11.13 12.28
N ASN A 52 0.09 11.84 12.58
CA ASN A 52 -0.65 11.64 13.83
C ASN A 52 -1.26 10.24 13.88
N THR A 53 -1.91 9.79 12.80
CA THR A 53 -2.43 8.41 12.70
C THR A 53 -1.33 7.38 12.92
N TYR A 54 -0.18 7.53 12.27
CA TYR A 54 0.96 6.64 12.46
C TYR A 54 1.37 6.57 13.94
N ASN A 55 1.61 7.73 14.55
CA ASN A 55 2.12 7.83 15.92
C ASN A 55 1.12 7.39 17.00
N GLU A 56 -0.18 7.39 16.73
CA GLU A 56 -1.20 6.87 17.65
C GLU A 56 -1.30 5.33 17.63
N ASN A 57 -0.93 4.69 16.53
CA ASN A 57 -1.18 3.26 16.35
C ASN A 57 0.08 2.39 16.36
N LEU A 58 1.23 2.92 15.96
CA LEU A 58 2.47 2.18 15.83
C LEU A 58 3.40 2.41 17.03
N LYS A 59 4.32 1.48 17.26
CA LYS A 59 5.35 1.62 18.31
C LYS A 59 6.52 2.48 17.86
N GLY A 60 6.83 2.45 16.56
CA GLY A 60 7.82 3.31 15.94
C GLY A 60 7.34 4.77 15.86
N ARG A 61 8.25 5.65 15.49
CA ARG A 61 7.97 7.08 15.40
C ARG A 61 7.95 7.57 13.95
N CYS A 62 6.90 8.29 13.57
CA CYS A 62 6.86 9.04 12.32
C CYS A 62 7.17 10.52 12.57
N HIS A 63 8.07 11.08 11.75
CA HIS A 63 8.44 12.47 11.76
C HIS A 63 7.64 13.24 10.71
N LEU A 64 7.08 14.38 11.11
CA LEU A 64 6.47 15.33 10.17
C LEU A 64 7.58 16.00 9.37
N GLN A 65 7.87 15.48 8.21
CA GLN A 65 9.00 15.90 7.40
C GLN A 65 8.69 15.81 5.91
N LYS A 66 8.84 16.92 5.20
CA LYS A 66 8.90 16.90 3.73
C LYS A 66 10.32 16.49 3.33
N LEU A 67 10.43 15.32 2.73
CA LEU A 67 11.71 14.79 2.27
C LEU A 67 12.18 15.51 1.00
N GLU A 68 13.50 15.71 0.92
CA GLU A 68 14.20 16.27 -0.24
C GLU A 68 15.51 15.50 -0.45
N VAL A 69 16.09 15.57 -1.65
CA VAL A 69 17.42 15.00 -1.92
C VAL A 69 18.45 15.67 -1.01
N GLY A 70 19.33 14.87 -0.39
CA GLY A 70 20.32 15.37 0.57
C GLY A 70 19.83 15.43 2.02
N PHE A 71 18.59 14.99 2.32
CA PHE A 71 18.14 14.84 3.70
C PHE A 71 18.97 13.76 4.41
N GLU A 72 19.43 14.04 5.62
CA GLU A 72 20.25 13.12 6.41
C GLU A 72 19.39 12.14 7.19
N TYR A 73 19.67 10.83 7.02
CA TYR A 73 18.93 9.76 7.71
C TYR A 73 19.78 9.12 8.80
N PRO A 74 19.17 8.61 9.88
CA PRO A 74 19.88 7.75 10.82
C PRO A 74 20.26 6.43 10.15
N GLU A 75 21.20 5.70 10.74
CA GLU A 75 21.54 4.35 10.30
C GLU A 75 20.32 3.42 10.38
N ALA A 76 20.11 2.63 9.35
CA ALA A 76 19.08 1.61 9.30
C ALA A 76 19.54 0.39 8.47
N ASP A 77 18.99 -0.74 8.82
CA ASP A 77 19.27 -2.02 8.14
C ASP A 77 18.36 -2.25 6.93
N ILE A 78 17.17 -1.69 6.99
CA ILE A 78 16.12 -1.85 5.99
C ILE A 78 15.51 -0.48 5.67
N VAL A 79 15.28 -0.20 4.39
CA VAL A 79 14.52 0.97 3.92
C VAL A 79 13.29 0.50 3.17
N ILE A 80 12.14 1.00 3.56
CA ILE A 80 10.87 0.74 2.87
C ILE A 80 10.25 2.05 2.41
N GLY A 81 9.26 2.00 1.50
CA GLY A 81 8.53 3.21 1.15
C GLY A 81 7.57 3.07 -0.03
N GLY A 82 6.75 4.09 -0.21
CA GLY A 82 5.88 4.26 -1.37
C GLY A 82 6.19 5.57 -2.11
N PRO A 83 7.34 5.68 -2.80
CA PRO A 83 7.72 6.95 -3.46
C PRO A 83 6.65 7.37 -4.46
N PRO A 84 6.12 8.62 -4.38
CA PRO A 84 5.13 9.09 -5.32
C PRO A 84 5.69 9.11 -6.75
N CYS A 85 4.87 8.62 -7.71
CA CYS A 85 5.19 8.57 -9.13
C CYS A 85 4.14 9.38 -9.91
N GLN A 86 3.91 10.63 -9.50
CA GLN A 86 2.85 11.48 -10.04
C GLN A 86 3.08 12.02 -11.47
N PRO A 87 4.30 12.25 -11.96
CA PRO A 87 4.51 12.64 -13.36
C PRO A 87 3.92 11.66 -14.37
N PHE A 88 3.71 10.41 -13.94
CA PHE A 88 3.28 9.26 -14.75
C PHE A 88 1.89 8.73 -14.38
N SER A 89 1.17 9.38 -13.49
CA SER A 89 -0.23 9.04 -13.25
C SER A 89 -1.08 9.45 -14.46
N VAL A 90 -2.17 8.72 -14.72
CA VAL A 90 -3.08 8.93 -15.89
C VAL A 90 -3.61 10.37 -15.99
N PHE A 91 -3.45 11.18 -14.96
CA PHE A 91 -3.90 12.57 -14.85
C PHE A 91 -2.75 13.59 -14.62
N GLY A 92 -1.47 13.17 -14.62
CA GLY A 92 -0.32 14.04 -14.42
C GLY A 92 0.23 14.63 -15.73
N ASN A 93 0.75 15.87 -15.68
CA ASN A 93 1.56 16.41 -16.77
C ASN A 93 2.87 15.62 -16.83
N GLN A 94 3.18 15.00 -17.96
CA GLN A 94 4.35 14.13 -18.17
C GLN A 94 5.66 14.95 -18.25
N MET A 95 6.10 15.56 -17.17
CA MET A 95 7.33 16.36 -17.09
C MET A 95 8.61 15.55 -16.83
N GLY A 96 8.51 14.23 -16.65
CA GLY A 96 9.68 13.35 -16.45
C GLY A 96 10.38 13.55 -15.10
N MET A 97 11.70 13.29 -15.05
CA MET A 97 12.53 13.29 -13.83
C MET A 97 12.69 14.66 -13.15
N GLU A 98 12.26 15.74 -13.77
CA GLU A 98 12.34 17.10 -13.21
C GLU A 98 11.08 17.52 -12.45
N ASP A 99 10.07 16.64 -12.34
CA ASP A 99 8.85 16.95 -11.59
C ASP A 99 9.12 16.85 -10.09
N ALA A 100 8.94 17.97 -9.37
CA ALA A 100 9.10 18.06 -7.92
C ALA A 100 8.19 17.09 -7.11
N ARG A 101 7.26 16.42 -7.78
CA ARG A 101 6.37 15.40 -7.19
C ARG A 101 6.89 13.98 -7.37
N ASP A 102 8.05 13.79 -7.98
CA ASP A 102 8.72 12.50 -8.12
C ASP A 102 9.51 12.17 -6.86
N GLY A 103 9.13 11.09 -6.18
CA GLY A 103 9.81 10.63 -4.96
C GLY A 103 11.00 9.71 -5.21
N PHE A 104 11.24 9.25 -6.45
CA PHE A 104 12.32 8.31 -6.71
C PHE A 104 13.72 8.88 -6.54
N PRO A 105 14.04 10.12 -6.94
CA PRO A 105 15.35 10.73 -6.65
C PRO A 105 15.65 10.74 -5.14
N ILE A 106 14.64 11.03 -4.31
CA ILE A 106 14.76 11.03 -2.84
C ILE A 106 14.98 9.60 -2.33
N PHE A 107 14.22 8.62 -2.82
CA PHE A 107 14.35 7.22 -2.43
C PHE A 107 15.74 6.66 -2.78
N ILE A 108 16.23 6.93 -4.00
CA ILE A 108 17.56 6.50 -4.46
C ILE A 108 18.66 7.15 -3.62
N ASP A 109 18.52 8.44 -3.30
CA ASP A 109 19.47 9.17 -2.46
C ASP A 109 19.53 8.57 -1.03
N ALA A 110 18.38 8.28 -0.44
CA ALA A 110 18.32 7.59 0.85
C ALA A 110 19.03 6.22 0.82
N ILE A 111 18.77 5.40 -0.22
CA ILE A 111 19.49 4.12 -0.37
C ILE A 111 20.99 4.31 -0.50
N LYS A 112 21.43 5.38 -1.19
CA LYS A 112 22.85 5.73 -1.37
C LYS A 112 23.54 6.10 -0.04
N GLN A 113 22.84 6.86 0.80
CA GLN A 113 23.35 7.29 2.11
C GLN A 113 23.34 6.15 3.12
N ILE A 114 22.21 5.46 3.27
CA ILE A 114 22.00 4.46 4.32
C ILE A 114 22.70 3.13 3.99
N GLN A 115 22.82 2.77 2.72
CA GLN A 115 23.34 1.47 2.27
C GLN A 115 22.69 0.27 2.99
N PRO A 116 21.34 0.18 3.07
CA PRO A 116 20.66 -0.86 3.83
C PRO A 116 20.98 -2.24 3.27
N LYS A 117 20.85 -3.31 4.08
CA LYS A 117 20.97 -4.69 3.60
C LYS A 117 19.84 -5.07 2.62
N VAL A 118 18.67 -4.53 2.87
CA VAL A 118 17.46 -4.76 2.05
C VAL A 118 16.67 -3.46 1.94
N PHE A 119 16.12 -3.19 0.79
CA PHE A 119 15.07 -2.18 0.65
C PHE A 119 13.86 -2.74 -0.08
N LEU A 120 12.70 -2.13 0.16
CA LEU A 120 11.46 -2.43 -0.54
C LEU A 120 10.75 -1.13 -0.91
N PHE A 121 10.26 -1.02 -2.13
CA PHE A 121 9.29 0.01 -2.43
C PHE A 121 8.04 -0.55 -3.13
N GLU A 122 6.91 0.11 -2.89
CA GLU A 122 5.64 -0.15 -3.54
C GLU A 122 5.32 0.96 -4.53
N ASN A 123 4.70 0.58 -5.64
CA ASN A 123 4.18 1.55 -6.59
C ASN A 123 2.97 1.01 -7.37
N VAL A 124 2.35 1.88 -8.16
CA VAL A 124 1.26 1.48 -9.05
C VAL A 124 1.75 0.55 -10.16
N ARG A 125 0.89 -0.38 -10.58
CA ARG A 125 1.20 -1.34 -11.66
C ARG A 125 1.73 -0.68 -12.94
N ASN A 126 1.24 0.52 -13.27
CA ASN A 126 1.63 1.22 -14.50
C ASN A 126 3.14 1.54 -14.59
N LEU A 127 3.86 1.61 -13.47
CA LEU A 127 5.31 1.77 -13.47
C LEU A 127 6.01 0.59 -14.18
N ALA A 128 5.49 -0.64 -14.04
CA ALA A 128 6.04 -1.82 -14.71
C ALA A 128 5.67 -1.95 -16.20
N TYR A 129 4.62 -1.26 -16.66
CA TYR A 129 4.08 -1.40 -18.01
C TYR A 129 4.25 -0.12 -18.83
N SER A 130 3.38 0.85 -18.63
CA SER A 130 3.35 2.07 -19.46
C SER A 130 4.58 2.96 -19.24
N HIS A 131 5.24 2.85 -18.09
CA HIS A 131 6.42 3.64 -17.72
C HIS A 131 7.65 2.76 -17.45
N LYS A 132 7.72 1.61 -18.11
CA LYS A 132 8.82 0.65 -17.98
C LYS A 132 10.19 1.27 -18.17
N TRP A 133 10.34 2.18 -19.13
CA TRP A 133 11.60 2.89 -19.36
C TRP A 133 12.11 3.63 -18.12
N TYR A 134 11.19 4.25 -17.35
CA TYR A 134 11.55 4.96 -16.12
C TYR A 134 11.90 3.98 -14.99
N PHE A 135 11.16 2.89 -14.89
CA PHE A 135 11.51 1.81 -13.96
C PHE A 135 12.88 1.20 -14.27
N ASP A 136 13.20 1.01 -15.54
CA ASP A 136 14.53 0.50 -15.95
C ASP A 136 15.64 1.45 -15.51
N LEU A 137 15.47 2.77 -15.60
CA LEU A 137 16.42 3.76 -15.07
C LEU A 137 16.59 3.65 -13.54
N ILE A 138 15.48 3.56 -12.79
CA ILE A 138 15.51 3.39 -11.34
C ILE A 138 16.26 2.11 -10.97
N ARG A 139 15.97 1.01 -11.64
CA ARG A 139 16.60 -0.29 -11.42
C ARG A 139 18.10 -0.23 -11.70
N ASP A 140 18.50 0.41 -12.78
CA ASP A 140 19.91 0.53 -13.15
C ASP A 140 20.70 1.38 -12.13
N GLU A 141 20.12 2.50 -11.65
CA GLU A 141 20.76 3.30 -10.59
C GLU A 141 20.90 2.52 -9.28
N LEU A 142 19.87 1.79 -8.86
CA LEU A 142 19.93 0.96 -7.66
C LEU A 142 20.86 -0.24 -7.83
N GLY A 143 20.92 -0.81 -9.03
CA GLY A 143 21.86 -1.89 -9.39
C GLY A 143 23.32 -1.45 -9.30
N LYS A 144 23.66 -0.23 -9.74
CA LYS A 144 25.01 0.35 -9.60
C LYS A 144 25.47 0.49 -8.15
N LEU A 145 24.53 0.53 -7.19
CA LEU A 145 24.81 0.53 -5.75
C LEU A 145 25.08 -0.88 -5.19
N GLY A 146 25.12 -1.92 -6.04
CA GLY A 146 25.43 -3.30 -5.66
C GLY A 146 24.22 -4.07 -5.13
N TYR A 147 23.00 -3.76 -5.59
CA TYR A 147 21.81 -4.53 -5.24
C TYR A 147 21.33 -5.42 -6.39
N ILE A 148 20.92 -6.62 -6.02
CA ILE A 148 20.07 -7.47 -6.86
C ILE A 148 18.63 -6.93 -6.72
N ILE A 149 17.95 -6.69 -7.84
CA ILE A 149 16.62 -6.10 -7.85
C ILE A 149 15.59 -7.13 -8.32
N ASP A 150 14.81 -7.66 -7.39
CA ASP A 150 13.64 -8.48 -7.67
C ASP A 150 12.38 -7.61 -7.69
N PHE A 151 11.48 -7.87 -8.62
CA PHE A 151 10.21 -7.16 -8.69
C PHE A 151 9.08 -8.05 -9.21
N LYS A 152 7.86 -7.76 -8.74
CA LYS A 152 6.66 -8.48 -9.15
C LYS A 152 5.42 -7.61 -8.96
N CYS A 153 4.44 -7.72 -9.87
CA CYS A 153 3.11 -7.18 -9.64
C CYS A 153 2.32 -8.17 -8.78
N LEU A 154 2.00 -7.77 -7.55
CA LEU A 154 1.21 -8.57 -6.63
C LEU A 154 -0.22 -8.04 -6.57
N ASN A 155 -1.20 -8.96 -6.53
CA ASN A 155 -2.57 -8.60 -6.22
C ASN A 155 -2.85 -8.92 -4.74
N ALA A 156 -3.17 -7.91 -3.94
CA ALA A 156 -3.39 -8.01 -2.51
C ALA A 156 -4.43 -9.07 -2.12
N VAL A 157 -5.41 -9.32 -2.99
CA VAL A 157 -6.42 -10.37 -2.79
C VAL A 157 -5.82 -11.76 -2.59
N ASN A 158 -4.64 -12.02 -3.16
CA ASN A 158 -3.94 -13.29 -3.03
C ASN A 158 -3.17 -13.41 -1.70
N TYR A 159 -3.24 -12.41 -0.86
CA TYR A 159 -2.53 -12.33 0.43
C TYR A 159 -3.48 -12.04 1.60
N GLY A 160 -4.76 -12.41 1.44
CA GLY A 160 -5.77 -12.30 2.49
C GLY A 160 -6.44 -10.92 2.59
N VAL A 161 -6.16 -10.00 1.69
CA VAL A 161 -6.83 -8.68 1.64
C VAL A 161 -8.13 -8.81 0.84
N PRO A 162 -9.31 -8.38 1.36
CA PRO A 162 -10.61 -8.54 0.69
C PRO A 162 -10.79 -7.54 -0.48
N GLN A 163 -9.73 -7.33 -1.27
CA GLN A 163 -9.68 -6.31 -2.31
C GLN A 163 -8.78 -6.74 -3.47
N ASN A 164 -9.26 -6.58 -4.70
CA ASN A 164 -8.44 -6.66 -5.90
C ASN A 164 -7.62 -5.38 -6.05
N ARG A 165 -6.37 -5.41 -5.55
CA ARG A 165 -5.43 -4.27 -5.58
C ARG A 165 -4.09 -4.75 -6.10
N GLU A 166 -3.81 -4.44 -7.36
CA GLU A 166 -2.52 -4.76 -8.00
C GLU A 166 -1.50 -3.65 -7.72
N ARG A 167 -0.35 -4.06 -7.22
CA ARG A 167 0.78 -3.17 -6.93
C ARG A 167 2.09 -3.80 -7.37
N MET A 168 2.95 -2.97 -7.90
CA MET A 168 4.33 -3.33 -8.16
C MET A 168 5.10 -3.27 -6.85
N ILE A 169 5.68 -4.40 -6.47
CA ILE A 169 6.58 -4.50 -5.32
C ILE A 169 7.98 -4.75 -5.86
N VAL A 170 8.92 -3.94 -5.40
CA VAL A 170 10.34 -4.03 -5.77
C VAL A 170 11.15 -4.23 -4.51
N VAL A 171 12.06 -5.20 -4.52
CA VAL A 171 12.95 -5.50 -3.40
C VAL A 171 14.38 -5.51 -3.91
N GLY A 172 15.22 -4.67 -3.30
CA GLY A 172 16.67 -4.69 -3.49
C GLY A 172 17.35 -5.38 -2.33
N HIS A 173 18.26 -6.29 -2.64
CA HIS A 173 18.95 -7.09 -1.62
C HIS A 173 20.36 -7.50 -2.08
N LYS A 174 21.16 -8.03 -1.15
CA LYS A 174 22.54 -8.50 -1.41
C LYS A 174 22.69 -10.01 -1.15
N SER A 175 21.59 -10.78 -1.18
CA SER A 175 21.60 -12.24 -0.90
C SER A 175 20.61 -12.99 -1.79
N LYS A 176 19.49 -13.43 -1.26
CA LYS A 176 18.37 -14.05 -1.98
C LYS A 176 17.06 -13.53 -1.41
N PHE A 177 16.10 -13.25 -2.29
CA PHE A 177 14.74 -12.91 -1.91
C PHE A 177 13.75 -13.87 -2.60
N ARG A 178 12.61 -14.09 -1.95
CA ARG A 178 11.47 -14.79 -2.54
C ARG A 178 10.19 -14.06 -2.16
N PHE A 179 9.36 -13.77 -3.15
CA PHE A 179 8.03 -13.23 -2.88
C PHE A 179 7.18 -14.22 -2.07
N PRO A 180 6.26 -13.70 -1.22
CA PRO A 180 5.39 -14.57 -0.43
C PRO A 180 4.53 -15.48 -1.31
N ALA A 181 4.21 -16.67 -0.79
CA ALA A 181 3.33 -17.62 -1.46
C ALA A 181 1.89 -17.07 -1.53
N VAL A 182 1.21 -17.37 -2.62
CA VAL A 182 -0.18 -16.97 -2.85
C VAL A 182 -1.12 -17.83 -1.98
N HIS A 183 -2.08 -17.21 -1.32
CA HIS A 183 -3.16 -17.90 -0.61
C HIS A 183 -4.19 -18.44 -1.60
N GLN A 184 -4.63 -19.67 -1.42
CA GLN A 184 -5.63 -20.28 -2.29
C GLN A 184 -7.03 -19.71 -2.09
N GLN A 185 -7.39 -19.40 -0.84
CA GLN A 185 -8.68 -18.82 -0.48
C GLN A 185 -8.62 -17.29 -0.47
N LYS A 186 -9.61 -16.67 -1.10
CA LYS A 186 -9.79 -15.21 -1.11
C LYS A 186 -10.81 -14.80 -0.08
N VAL A 187 -10.49 -13.73 0.65
CA VAL A 187 -11.43 -13.12 1.59
C VAL A 187 -12.43 -12.25 0.82
N THR A 188 -13.70 -12.37 1.15
CA THR A 188 -14.81 -11.63 0.53
C THR A 188 -15.16 -10.35 1.29
N VAL A 189 -15.91 -9.45 0.65
CA VAL A 189 -16.49 -8.27 1.33
C VAL A 189 -17.36 -8.68 2.51
N GLY A 190 -18.18 -9.74 2.36
CA GLY A 190 -19.05 -10.23 3.44
C GLY A 190 -18.29 -10.72 4.66
N GLU A 191 -17.15 -11.37 4.47
CA GLU A 191 -16.30 -11.81 5.60
C GLU A 191 -15.64 -10.62 6.31
N ALA A 192 -15.35 -9.53 5.59
CA ALA A 192 -14.66 -8.37 6.13
C ALA A 192 -15.59 -7.34 6.80
N ILE A 193 -16.74 -7.06 6.20
CA ILE A 193 -17.63 -5.97 6.64
C ILE A 193 -19.10 -6.38 6.74
N GLY A 194 -19.43 -7.67 6.63
CA GLY A 194 -20.82 -8.14 6.61
C GLY A 194 -21.63 -7.75 7.84
N ASP A 195 -20.99 -7.65 9.00
CA ASP A 195 -21.56 -7.17 10.26
C ASP A 195 -21.90 -5.68 10.27
N LEU A 196 -21.27 -4.88 9.40
CA LEU A 196 -21.44 -3.42 9.29
C LEU A 196 -22.40 -2.99 8.19
N ILE A 197 -22.65 -3.84 7.17
CA ILE A 197 -23.37 -3.43 5.94
C ILE A 197 -24.75 -2.82 6.26
N ASP A 198 -25.53 -3.47 7.12
CA ASP A 198 -26.86 -3.03 7.48
C ASP A 198 -26.92 -2.04 8.67
N THR A 199 -25.75 -1.67 9.19
CA THR A 199 -25.66 -0.67 10.26
C THR A 199 -25.65 0.73 9.67
N ILE A 200 -26.70 1.51 9.95
CA ILE A 200 -26.79 2.91 9.55
C ILE A 200 -26.27 3.77 10.71
N GLN A 201 -24.98 4.08 10.68
CA GLN A 201 -24.35 4.96 11.67
C GLN A 201 -24.55 6.44 11.37
N ASP A 202 -24.76 6.77 10.08
CA ASP A 202 -24.90 8.13 9.57
C ASP A 202 -25.87 8.14 8.37
N GLU A 203 -27.05 8.68 8.56
CA GLU A 203 -28.09 8.82 7.51
C GLU A 203 -27.59 9.62 6.29
N SER A 204 -26.64 10.53 6.47
CA SER A 204 -26.06 11.31 5.37
C SER A 204 -25.28 10.46 4.35
N LYS A 205 -24.95 9.23 4.70
CA LYS A 205 -24.31 8.27 3.80
C LYS A 205 -25.27 7.61 2.84
N ILE A 206 -26.56 7.57 3.16
CA ILE A 206 -27.58 7.00 2.30
C ILE A 206 -27.69 7.83 1.03
N LEU A 207 -27.75 7.17 -0.11
CA LEU A 207 -27.90 7.86 -1.38
C LEU A 207 -29.30 8.44 -1.51
N THR A 208 -29.37 9.69 -1.96
CA THR A 208 -30.65 10.31 -2.30
C THR A 208 -31.26 9.65 -3.54
N PRO A 209 -32.59 9.69 -3.73
CA PRO A 209 -33.24 9.14 -4.93
C PRO A 209 -32.63 9.69 -6.23
N ARG A 210 -32.25 10.97 -6.27
CA ARG A 210 -31.60 11.59 -7.44
C ARG A 210 -30.21 11.00 -7.71
N GLN A 211 -29.44 10.68 -6.67
CA GLN A 211 -28.14 10.01 -6.81
C GLN A 211 -28.29 8.57 -7.32
N ASP A 212 -29.27 7.84 -6.79
CA ASP A 212 -29.60 6.48 -7.25
C ASP A 212 -30.04 6.44 -8.72
N GLU A 213 -30.91 7.37 -9.13
CA GLU A 213 -31.31 7.49 -10.53
C GLU A 213 -30.14 7.79 -11.46
N TYR A 214 -29.27 8.74 -11.08
CA TYR A 214 -28.05 9.04 -11.84
C TYR A 214 -27.16 7.81 -12.01
N ILE A 215 -26.99 7.04 -10.93
CA ILE A 215 -26.18 5.81 -10.94
C ILE A 215 -26.83 4.76 -11.85
N ALA A 216 -28.15 4.56 -11.75
CA ALA A 216 -28.87 3.58 -12.58
C ALA A 216 -28.75 3.91 -14.09
N VAL A 217 -28.82 5.20 -14.46
CA VAL A 217 -28.59 5.65 -15.84
C VAL A 217 -27.16 5.36 -16.30
N TYR A 218 -26.17 5.64 -15.43
CA TYR A 218 -24.76 5.36 -15.73
C TYR A 218 -24.49 3.85 -15.87
N GLU A 219 -25.00 3.03 -14.97
CA GLU A 219 -24.87 1.57 -15.01
C GLU A 219 -25.49 1.00 -16.29
N LYS A 220 -26.69 1.46 -16.66
CA LYS A 220 -27.34 1.07 -17.92
C LYS A 220 -26.53 1.43 -19.17
N LYS A 221 -25.95 2.65 -19.21
CA LYS A 221 -25.15 3.11 -20.36
C LYS A 221 -23.81 2.38 -20.49
N SER A 222 -23.25 1.88 -19.40
CA SER A 222 -21.96 1.19 -19.36
C SER A 222 -22.10 -0.33 -19.31
N ASP A 223 -23.30 -0.90 -19.51
CA ASP A 223 -23.66 -2.31 -19.32
C ASP A 223 -23.14 -2.90 -17.98
N CYS A 224 -22.92 -2.03 -17.00
CA CYS A 224 -22.42 -2.35 -15.66
C CYS A 224 -21.15 -3.26 -15.66
N ILE A 225 -20.30 -3.11 -16.68
CA ILE A 225 -19.06 -3.93 -16.86
C ILE A 225 -18.17 -3.88 -15.61
N ASN A 226 -18.15 -2.72 -14.93
CA ASN A 226 -17.39 -2.53 -13.69
C ASN A 226 -18.33 -2.03 -12.58
N PRO A 227 -19.11 -2.89 -11.92
CA PRO A 227 -20.03 -2.49 -10.86
C PRO A 227 -19.29 -1.78 -9.71
N ARG A 228 -19.92 -0.71 -9.17
CA ARG A 228 -19.39 0.04 -8.03
C ARG A 228 -19.99 -0.42 -6.71
N ASP A 229 -21.13 -1.08 -6.75
CA ASP A 229 -21.70 -1.74 -5.58
C ASP A 229 -20.75 -2.86 -5.11
N LEU A 230 -20.54 -2.94 -3.81
CA LEU A 230 -19.82 -4.04 -3.20
C LEU A 230 -20.77 -5.23 -3.02
N TYR A 231 -20.28 -6.40 -3.37
CA TYR A 231 -21.02 -7.65 -3.27
C TYR A 231 -20.41 -8.52 -2.16
N PRO A 232 -21.23 -9.01 -1.22
CA PRO A 232 -20.72 -9.80 -0.08
C PRO A 232 -19.98 -11.08 -0.47
N ASP A 233 -20.29 -11.66 -1.64
CA ASP A 233 -19.79 -12.94 -2.12
C ASP A 233 -18.40 -12.88 -2.80
N ARG A 234 -17.81 -11.69 -2.93
CA ARG A 234 -16.54 -11.50 -3.64
C ARG A 234 -15.70 -10.38 -3.04
N PRO A 235 -14.38 -10.30 -3.40
CA PRO A 235 -13.53 -9.19 -3.00
C PRO A 235 -13.97 -7.85 -3.62
N ALA A 236 -13.66 -6.76 -2.92
CA ALA A 236 -13.86 -5.41 -3.42
C ALA A 236 -12.95 -5.09 -4.62
N ARG A 237 -13.32 -4.08 -5.42
CA ARG A 237 -12.40 -3.42 -6.34
C ARG A 237 -11.35 -2.63 -5.55
N THR A 238 -10.30 -2.19 -6.25
CA THR A 238 -9.28 -1.31 -5.66
C THR A 238 -9.90 -0.09 -5.00
N LEU A 239 -9.65 0.07 -3.72
CA LEU A 239 -9.93 1.29 -2.96
C LEU A 239 -8.92 2.36 -3.31
N THR A 240 -9.41 3.57 -3.58
CA THR A 240 -8.59 4.75 -3.88
C THR A 240 -9.19 5.97 -3.19
N CYS A 241 -8.39 7.01 -2.97
CA CYS A 241 -8.88 8.28 -2.45
C CYS A 241 -10.11 8.79 -3.19
N ARG A 242 -10.09 8.68 -4.53
CA ARG A 242 -11.17 9.15 -5.40
C ARG A 242 -12.49 8.43 -5.18
N ASN A 243 -12.45 7.08 -5.07
CA ASN A 243 -13.68 6.29 -4.95
C ASN A 243 -14.15 6.05 -3.52
N LEU A 244 -13.39 6.52 -2.53
CA LEU A 244 -13.79 6.58 -1.12
C LEU A 244 -14.36 7.94 -0.74
N ALA A 245 -13.62 9.02 -0.98
CA ALA A 245 -13.98 10.37 -0.58
C ALA A 245 -14.93 11.08 -1.57
N GLY A 246 -15.00 10.61 -2.82
CA GLY A 246 -15.80 11.26 -3.88
C GLY A 246 -17.29 10.96 -3.80
N CYS A 247 -18.10 11.90 -4.30
CA CYS A 247 -19.55 11.74 -4.50
C CYS A 247 -19.90 11.51 -5.97
N THR A 248 -19.02 10.85 -6.71
CA THR A 248 -19.17 10.63 -8.16
C THR A 248 -19.73 9.24 -8.47
N SER A 249 -20.02 8.99 -9.73
CA SER A 249 -20.36 7.66 -10.24
C SER A 249 -19.32 6.58 -9.95
N ASP A 250 -18.09 6.96 -9.61
CA ASP A 250 -16.99 6.01 -9.29
C ASP A 250 -16.95 5.57 -7.82
N MET A 251 -17.72 6.19 -6.90
CA MET A 251 -17.72 5.81 -5.49
C MET A 251 -18.13 4.35 -5.27
N GLN A 252 -17.47 3.68 -4.34
CA GLN A 252 -17.88 2.36 -3.88
C GLN A 252 -19.01 2.48 -2.85
N ARG A 253 -19.95 1.53 -2.91
CA ARG A 253 -21.21 1.57 -2.16
C ARG A 253 -21.57 0.17 -1.67
N VAL A 254 -22.32 0.12 -0.61
CA VAL A 254 -23.01 -1.08 -0.16
C VAL A 254 -24.51 -0.96 -0.39
N ARG A 255 -25.15 -2.10 -0.64
CA ARG A 255 -26.61 -2.21 -0.72
C ARG A 255 -27.13 -2.77 0.59
N LEU A 256 -28.09 -2.07 1.20
CA LEU A 256 -28.77 -2.48 2.42
C LEU A 256 -29.82 -3.56 2.13
N LYS A 257 -30.28 -4.28 3.15
CA LYS A 257 -31.33 -5.29 3.03
C LYS A 257 -32.67 -4.72 2.54
N ASP A 258 -32.94 -3.44 2.84
CA ASP A 258 -34.13 -2.75 2.38
C ASP A 258 -34.04 -2.25 0.91
N GLY A 259 -32.92 -2.50 0.25
CA GLY A 259 -32.66 -2.14 -1.15
C GLY A 259 -32.02 -0.79 -1.35
N ARG A 260 -31.96 0.08 -0.33
CA ARG A 260 -31.27 1.37 -0.41
C ARG A 260 -29.76 1.16 -0.57
N ARG A 261 -29.09 2.16 -1.10
CA ARG A 261 -27.61 2.19 -1.21
C ARG A 261 -27.04 3.25 -0.29
N ARG A 262 -25.87 2.99 0.27
CA ARG A 262 -25.11 3.98 1.00
C ARG A 262 -23.62 3.95 0.63
N ARG A 263 -22.94 5.06 0.89
CA ARG A 263 -21.48 5.14 0.81
C ARG A 263 -20.85 4.33 1.95
N LEU A 264 -19.57 3.96 1.76
CA LEU A 264 -18.79 3.33 2.81
C LEU A 264 -18.56 4.30 3.98
N VAL A 265 -18.48 3.75 5.18
CA VAL A 265 -17.91 4.44 6.33
C VAL A 265 -16.42 4.11 6.45
N VAL A 266 -15.68 4.91 7.24
CA VAL A 266 -14.22 4.79 7.38
C VAL A 266 -13.81 3.38 7.83
N ARG A 267 -14.50 2.81 8.82
CA ARG A 267 -14.20 1.48 9.34
C ARG A 267 -14.35 0.36 8.29
N GLU A 268 -15.35 0.46 7.45
CA GLU A 268 -15.53 -0.49 6.33
C GLU A 268 -14.37 -0.40 5.32
N ALA A 269 -14.00 0.82 4.93
CA ALA A 269 -12.87 1.04 4.04
C ALA A 269 -11.55 0.54 4.66
N ALA A 270 -11.35 0.77 5.96
CA ALA A 270 -10.20 0.30 6.71
C ALA A 270 -10.10 -1.24 6.71
N ARG A 271 -11.18 -1.95 7.05
CA ARG A 271 -11.22 -3.42 7.01
C ARG A 271 -10.98 -3.99 5.61
N LEU A 272 -11.55 -3.35 4.57
CA LEU A 272 -11.33 -3.74 3.17
C LEU A 272 -9.88 -3.51 2.70
N GLN A 273 -9.15 -2.62 3.36
CA GLN A 273 -7.72 -2.40 3.17
C GLN A 273 -6.86 -3.23 4.14
N SER A 274 -7.47 -4.13 4.91
CA SER A 274 -6.86 -4.96 5.96
C SER A 274 -6.28 -4.21 7.17
N PHE A 275 -6.77 -3.02 7.48
CA PHE A 275 -6.48 -2.40 8.78
C PHE A 275 -7.31 -3.09 9.87
N PRO A 276 -6.72 -3.39 11.04
CA PRO A 276 -7.45 -3.96 12.18
C PRO A 276 -8.37 -2.94 12.84
N ASP A 277 -9.34 -3.41 13.63
CA ASP A 277 -10.35 -2.52 14.23
C ASP A 277 -9.80 -1.59 15.31
N TRP A 278 -8.71 -1.98 15.96
CA TRP A 278 -8.03 -1.11 16.93
C TRP A 278 -7.21 0.02 16.29
N PHE A 279 -7.04 0.01 14.96
CA PHE A 279 -6.29 1.06 14.27
C PHE A 279 -7.19 2.27 14.02
N GLU A 280 -6.86 3.40 14.63
CA GLU A 280 -7.64 4.63 14.57
C GLU A 280 -7.01 5.65 13.60
N PHE A 281 -7.86 6.29 12.78
CA PHE A 281 -7.44 7.30 11.82
C PHE A 281 -7.76 8.69 12.34
N THR A 282 -6.83 9.62 12.22
CA THR A 282 -7.01 11.02 12.62
C THR A 282 -7.41 11.93 11.45
N GLY A 283 -7.94 13.09 11.76
CA GLY A 283 -8.38 14.10 10.81
C GLY A 283 -9.83 13.95 10.35
N THR A 284 -10.22 14.77 9.39
CA THR A 284 -11.57 14.71 8.81
C THR A 284 -11.78 13.39 8.04
N GLU A 285 -13.03 12.99 7.84
CA GLU A 285 -13.38 11.78 7.10
C GLU A 285 -12.68 11.70 5.73
N ILE A 286 -12.61 12.82 5.00
CA ILE A 286 -11.89 12.87 3.71
C ILE A 286 -10.41 12.56 3.89
N LYS A 287 -9.78 13.07 4.94
CA LYS A 287 -8.38 12.79 5.27
C LYS A 287 -8.19 11.32 5.63
N GLN A 288 -9.09 10.74 6.40
CA GLN A 288 -9.08 9.33 6.77
C GLN A 288 -9.23 8.43 5.53
N PHE A 289 -10.16 8.72 4.63
CA PHE A 289 -10.29 8.01 3.36
C PHE A 289 -9.06 8.14 2.45
N ASN A 290 -8.40 9.31 2.45
CA ASN A 290 -7.17 9.50 1.69
C ASN A 290 -6.02 8.65 2.26
N GLN A 291 -5.89 8.58 3.57
CA GLN A 291 -4.92 7.71 4.25
C GLN A 291 -5.15 6.23 3.87
N ILE A 292 -6.40 5.75 3.96
CA ILE A 292 -6.76 4.38 3.62
C ILE A 292 -6.53 4.08 2.14
N GLY A 293 -6.95 4.96 1.25
CA GLY A 293 -6.86 4.76 -0.21
C GLY A 293 -5.41 4.73 -0.73
N ASN A 294 -4.52 5.49 -0.10
CA ASN A 294 -3.09 5.54 -0.44
C ASN A 294 -2.28 4.42 0.22
N ALA A 295 -2.75 3.86 1.33
CA ALA A 295 -1.97 2.88 2.08
C ALA A 295 -1.64 1.61 1.29
N VAL A 296 -0.47 1.06 1.56
CA VAL A 296 -0.20 -0.37 1.30
C VAL A 296 -1.01 -1.18 2.31
N PRO A 297 -1.76 -2.21 1.87
CA PRO A 297 -2.52 -3.04 2.81
C PRO A 297 -1.62 -3.68 3.88
N PRO A 298 -1.87 -3.47 5.18
CA PRO A 298 -0.99 -3.96 6.25
C PRO A 298 -0.77 -5.48 6.22
N LEU A 299 -1.77 -6.27 5.82
CA LEU A 299 -1.63 -7.72 5.74
C LEU A 299 -0.68 -8.14 4.59
N LEU A 300 -0.72 -7.46 3.44
CA LEU A 300 0.26 -7.66 2.38
C LEU A 300 1.67 -7.25 2.84
N ALA A 301 1.76 -6.10 3.52
CA ALA A 301 3.02 -5.61 4.09
C ALA A 301 3.62 -6.61 5.11
N TYR A 302 2.79 -7.21 5.96
CA TYR A 302 3.20 -8.25 6.91
C TYR A 302 3.80 -9.47 6.20
N GLN A 303 3.14 -9.97 5.15
CA GLN A 303 3.66 -11.11 4.38
C GLN A 303 5.01 -10.79 3.71
N LEU A 304 5.18 -9.56 3.20
CA LEU A 304 6.45 -9.09 2.64
C LEU A 304 7.54 -8.96 3.72
N ALA A 305 7.19 -8.41 4.88
CA ALA A 305 8.11 -8.27 6.02
C ALA A 305 8.66 -9.61 6.51
N LEU A 306 7.83 -10.66 6.54
CA LEU A 306 8.27 -12.03 6.86
C LEU A 306 9.29 -12.57 5.84
N GLN A 307 9.13 -12.27 4.55
CA GLN A 307 10.10 -12.68 3.53
C GLN A 307 11.40 -11.87 3.64
N ILE A 308 11.31 -10.58 3.96
CA ILE A 308 12.49 -9.74 4.22
C ILE A 308 13.27 -10.23 5.45
N LYS A 309 12.57 -10.68 6.49
CA LYS A 309 13.22 -11.29 7.66
C LYS A 309 14.08 -12.49 7.27
N ASN A 310 13.54 -13.37 6.42
CA ASN A 310 14.29 -14.50 5.90
C ASN A 310 15.51 -14.07 5.05
N THR A 311 15.34 -13.02 4.22
CA THR A 311 16.40 -12.45 3.38
C THR A 311 17.49 -11.78 4.22
N TYR A 312 17.12 -11.01 5.22
CA TYR A 312 18.02 -10.30 6.13
C TYR A 312 18.91 -11.24 6.93
N ALA A 313 18.41 -12.40 7.29
CA ALA A 313 19.15 -13.42 8.03
C ALA A 313 20.24 -14.14 7.19
N LEU A 314 20.20 -14.00 5.84
CA LEU A 314 21.20 -14.63 4.97
C LEU A 314 22.50 -13.80 4.90
N PRO A 315 23.66 -14.45 4.69
CA PRO A 315 24.90 -13.73 4.44
C PRO A 315 24.78 -12.88 3.16
N THR A 316 25.36 -11.68 3.19
CA THR A 316 25.45 -10.81 2.01
C THR A 316 26.52 -11.31 1.06
N LYS A 317 26.22 -11.27 -0.25
CA LYS A 317 27.16 -11.57 -1.32
C LYS A 317 28.10 -10.39 -1.56
N SER A 318 29.32 -10.67 -2.03
CA SER A 318 30.22 -9.61 -2.50
C SER A 318 29.69 -8.94 -3.77
N PRO A 319 30.13 -7.71 -4.10
CA PRO A 319 29.76 -7.05 -5.35
C PRO A 319 30.06 -7.91 -6.59
N GLU A 320 31.18 -8.62 -6.62
CA GLU A 320 31.57 -9.48 -7.74
C GLU A 320 30.58 -10.64 -7.91
N GLU A 321 30.19 -11.32 -6.81
CA GLU A 321 29.19 -12.41 -6.84
C GLU A 321 27.80 -11.93 -7.27
N ILE A 322 27.48 -10.66 -7.05
CA ILE A 322 26.20 -10.07 -7.50
C ILE A 322 26.22 -9.83 -9.00
N PHE A 323 27.28 -9.25 -9.55
CA PHE A 323 27.39 -8.95 -10.98
C PHE A 323 27.46 -10.21 -11.86
N GLU A 324 28.06 -11.29 -11.40
CA GLU A 324 28.12 -12.55 -12.13
C GLU A 324 26.76 -13.26 -12.25
N ASN A 325 25.80 -12.98 -11.35
CA ASN A 325 24.50 -13.65 -11.29
C ASN A 325 23.31 -12.83 -11.78
N THR A 326 23.51 -11.64 -12.32
CA THR A 326 22.44 -10.83 -12.92
C THR A 326 22.08 -11.31 -14.32
N VAL A 327 21.23 -12.36 -14.39
CA VAL A 327 20.49 -12.71 -15.60
C VAL A 327 19.33 -11.73 -15.75
N PRO A 328 19.07 -11.16 -16.93
CA PRO A 328 17.89 -10.32 -17.15
C PRO A 328 16.62 -11.10 -16.84
N LEU A 329 15.93 -10.74 -15.74
CA LEU A 329 14.60 -11.32 -15.43
C LEU A 329 13.59 -10.86 -16.47
N THR A 330 12.94 -11.79 -17.11
CA THR A 330 11.80 -11.52 -17.97
C THR A 330 10.55 -11.28 -17.14
N LEU A 331 9.68 -10.36 -17.57
CA LEU A 331 8.44 -9.95 -16.88
C LEU A 331 7.40 -11.08 -16.71
N PHE A 332 7.67 -12.30 -17.21
CA PHE A 332 6.69 -13.36 -17.46
C PHE A 332 6.99 -14.73 -16.82
N ASP A 333 7.87 -14.81 -15.81
CA ASP A 333 8.07 -16.06 -15.06
C ASP A 333 7.35 -16.06 -13.70
#